data_b50eab5d4834d205a56d3cf8678ab8ca
#
_entry.id   b50eab5d4834d205a56d3cf8678ab8ca
#
_cell.length_a   1.000
_cell.length_b   1.000
_cell.length_c   1.000
_cell.angle_alpha   90.00
_cell.angle_beta   90.00
_cell.angle_gamma   90.00
#
_symmetry.space_group_name_H-M   'P 1'
#
loop_
_entity.id
_entity.type
_entity.pdbx_description
1 polymer ?
#
loop_
_entity_poly.entity_id
_entity_poly.type
_entity_poly.pdbx_seq_one_letter_code
_entity_poly.pdbx_strand_id
1 'polypeptide(L)'
;MPRYRVVVDDNFHYMESDARWEKGTYETVEEALAACRGIVDQSLAESYGPGVSAEALYEHYVSFGDDPFIVVLDGVDDRAKFSAWNYAKERCRAMCEKH
;
A
#
# COMPACT_ATOMS: atom_id res chain seq x y z
N MET A 1 -14.09 -17.75 -9.45
CA MET A 1 -13.46 -17.88 -8.13
C MET A 1 -12.41 -16.79 -7.95
N PRO A 2 -12.43 -16.01 -6.89
CA PRO A 2 -11.37 -15.05 -6.65
C PRO A 2 -10.04 -15.76 -6.41
N ARG A 3 -8.98 -15.21 -6.95
CA ARG A 3 -7.64 -15.80 -6.87
C ARG A 3 -6.70 -14.99 -5.99
N TYR A 4 -7.03 -13.73 -5.72
CA TYR A 4 -6.15 -12.81 -5.01
C TYR A 4 -6.90 -12.13 -3.89
N ARG A 5 -6.28 -12.11 -2.72
CA ARG A 5 -6.82 -11.40 -1.56
C ARG A 5 -5.90 -10.26 -1.23
N VAL A 6 -6.44 -9.07 -1.04
CA VAL A 6 -5.66 -7.91 -0.59
C VAL A 6 -5.87 -7.74 0.90
N VAL A 7 -4.78 -7.81 1.65
CA VAL A 7 -4.77 -7.69 3.10
C VAL A 7 -3.92 -6.47 3.46
N VAL A 8 -4.32 -5.74 4.47
CA VAL A 8 -3.68 -4.49 4.85
C VAL A 8 -3.21 -4.56 6.29
N ASP A 9 -1.92 -4.28 6.50
CA ASP A 9 -1.35 -4.11 7.83
C ASP A 9 -1.26 -2.62 8.14
N ASP A 10 -1.46 -2.28 9.40
CA ASP A 10 -1.29 -0.91 9.87
C ASP A 10 0.15 -0.75 10.36
N ASN A 11 0.93 0.13 9.74
CA ASN A 11 2.32 0.34 10.12
C ASN A 11 2.47 0.83 11.55
N PHE A 12 1.50 1.59 12.05
CA PHE A 12 1.53 2.08 13.44
C PHE A 12 1.38 0.94 14.46
N HIS A 13 0.59 -0.08 14.10
CA HIS A 13 0.36 -1.26 14.95
C HIS A 13 1.03 -2.50 14.37
N TYR A 14 2.23 -2.32 13.85
CA TYR A 14 2.96 -3.30 13.06
C TYR A 14 2.99 -4.71 13.63
N MET A 15 3.14 -4.85 14.95
CA MET A 15 3.23 -6.16 15.59
C MET A 15 1.90 -6.67 16.15
N GLU A 16 0.81 -5.96 15.92
CA GLU A 16 -0.50 -6.33 16.44
C GLU A 16 -1.35 -7.00 15.35
N SER A 17 -1.71 -8.26 15.57
CA SER A 17 -2.46 -9.04 14.58
C SER A 17 -3.88 -8.52 14.34
N ASP A 18 -4.49 -7.90 15.32
CA ASP A 18 -5.83 -7.35 15.20
C ASP A 18 -5.88 -6.01 14.45
N ALA A 19 -4.72 -5.45 14.13
CA ALA A 19 -4.64 -4.24 13.30
C ALA A 19 -4.69 -4.57 11.81
N ARG A 20 -4.66 -5.85 11.46
CA ARG A 20 -4.73 -6.31 10.07
C ARG A 20 -6.19 -6.42 9.62
N TRP A 21 -6.46 -5.96 8.38
CA TRP A 21 -7.81 -6.07 7.83
C TRP A 21 -7.75 -6.47 6.35
N GLU A 22 -8.87 -6.99 5.85
CA GLU A 22 -8.97 -7.44 4.47
C GLU A 22 -9.69 -6.39 3.63
N LYS A 23 -9.05 -5.95 2.56
CA LYS A 23 -9.66 -5.02 1.61
C LYS A 23 -10.70 -5.73 0.74
N GLY A 24 -10.40 -6.95 0.29
CA GLY A 24 -11.29 -7.71 -0.55
C GLY A 24 -10.54 -8.78 -1.34
N THR A 25 -11.28 -9.46 -2.21
CA THR A 25 -10.74 -10.48 -3.10
C THR A 25 -10.99 -10.08 -4.55
N TYR A 26 -10.09 -10.52 -5.45
CA TYR A 26 -10.10 -10.10 -6.84
C TYR A 26 -9.80 -11.29 -7.74
N GLU A 27 -10.31 -11.26 -8.96
CA GLU A 27 -10.11 -12.35 -9.92
C GLU A 27 -8.83 -12.17 -10.75
N THR A 28 -8.35 -10.94 -10.92
CA THR A 28 -7.14 -10.67 -11.68
C THR A 28 -6.08 -10.00 -10.82
N VAL A 29 -4.82 -10.19 -11.19
CA VAL A 29 -3.71 -9.57 -10.49
C VAL A 29 -3.74 -8.05 -10.70
N GLU A 30 -4.18 -7.59 -11.84
CA GLU A 30 -4.29 -6.15 -12.14
C GLU A 30 -5.25 -5.46 -11.19
N GLU A 31 -6.38 -6.09 -10.91
CA GLU A 31 -7.36 -5.55 -9.96
C GLU A 31 -6.78 -5.50 -8.55
N ALA A 32 -6.09 -6.56 -8.14
CA ALA A 32 -5.48 -6.62 -6.81
C ALA A 32 -4.38 -5.56 -6.65
N LEU A 33 -3.54 -5.41 -7.67
CA LEU A 33 -2.48 -4.39 -7.66
C LEU A 33 -3.06 -2.98 -7.63
N ALA A 34 -4.13 -2.74 -8.39
CA ALA A 34 -4.79 -1.43 -8.37
C ALA A 34 -5.36 -1.11 -6.99
N ALA A 35 -5.93 -2.11 -6.32
CA ALA A 35 -6.44 -1.94 -4.95
C ALA A 35 -5.31 -1.59 -3.98
N CYS A 36 -4.17 -2.28 -4.09
CA CYS A 36 -3.01 -1.99 -3.24
C CYS A 36 -2.49 -0.57 -3.46
N ARG A 37 -2.32 -0.18 -4.72
CA ARG A 37 -1.84 1.17 -5.03
C ARG A 37 -2.80 2.25 -4.53
N GLY A 38 -4.10 2.01 -4.65
CA GLY A 38 -5.11 2.95 -4.16
C GLY A 38 -5.03 3.16 -2.65
N ILE A 39 -4.78 2.09 -1.90
CA ILE A 39 -4.63 2.18 -0.44
C ILE A 39 -3.41 3.02 -0.07
N VAL A 40 -2.27 2.79 -0.71
CA VAL A 40 -1.06 3.57 -0.45
C VAL A 40 -1.27 5.02 -0.85
N ASP A 41 -1.85 5.26 -2.02
CA ASP A 41 -2.10 6.63 -2.50
C ASP A 41 -2.98 7.41 -1.54
N GLN A 42 -4.01 6.76 -1.00
CA GLN A 42 -4.89 7.41 -0.03
C GLN A 42 -4.16 7.76 1.26
N SER A 43 -3.32 6.83 1.77
CA SER A 43 -2.51 7.09 2.96
C SER A 43 -1.58 8.29 2.75
N LEU A 44 -0.95 8.36 1.59
CA LEU A 44 -0.06 9.47 1.29
C LEU A 44 -0.82 10.79 1.13
N ALA A 45 -1.98 10.75 0.48
CA ALA A 45 -2.79 11.95 0.27
C ALA A 45 -3.25 12.57 1.59
N GLU A 46 -3.55 11.74 2.58
CA GLU A 46 -3.98 12.21 3.90
C GLU A 46 -2.88 12.97 4.64
N SER A 47 -1.62 12.66 4.34
CA SER A 47 -0.47 13.29 5.01
C SER A 47 0.20 14.36 4.16
N TYR A 48 -0.14 14.42 2.88
CA TYR A 48 0.49 15.37 1.97
C TYR A 48 -0.03 16.79 2.20
N GLY A 49 0.86 17.76 2.11
CA GLY A 49 0.48 19.16 2.23
C GLY A 49 1.59 20.08 1.74
N PRO A 50 1.30 21.40 1.64
CA PRO A 50 2.31 22.35 1.20
C PRO A 50 3.54 22.30 2.10
N GLY A 51 4.71 22.27 1.47
CA GLY A 51 5.96 22.26 2.22
C GLY A 51 6.44 20.91 2.72
N VAL A 52 5.65 19.85 2.51
CA VAL A 52 6.06 18.50 2.92
C VAL A 52 7.07 17.98 1.90
N SER A 53 8.24 17.54 2.39
CA SER A 53 9.25 16.93 1.54
C SER A 53 8.91 15.46 1.28
N ALA A 54 9.50 14.90 0.21
CA ALA A 54 9.32 13.47 -0.08
C ALA A 54 9.79 12.60 1.07
N GLU A 55 10.90 12.96 1.71
CA GLU A 55 11.43 12.22 2.84
C GLU A 55 10.46 12.23 4.04
N ALA A 56 9.95 13.40 4.38
CA ALA A 56 9.03 13.54 5.50
C ALA A 56 7.73 12.77 5.25
N LEU A 57 7.21 12.85 4.02
CA LEU A 57 5.99 12.13 3.65
C LEU A 57 6.21 10.62 3.74
N TYR A 58 7.33 10.14 3.25
CA TYR A 58 7.66 8.71 3.30
C TYR A 58 7.84 8.23 4.74
N GLU A 59 8.56 8.98 5.57
CA GLU A 59 8.75 8.64 6.97
C GLU A 59 7.42 8.55 7.73
N HIS A 60 6.52 9.47 7.43
CA HIS A 60 5.17 9.43 8.03
C HIS A 60 4.43 8.19 7.58
N TYR A 61 4.53 7.84 6.29
CA TYR A 61 3.88 6.66 5.76
C TYR A 61 4.36 5.38 6.45
N VAL A 62 5.69 5.21 6.59
CA VAL A 62 6.22 3.97 7.18
C VAL A 62 5.92 3.86 8.67
N SER A 63 5.59 4.97 9.31
CA SER A 63 5.25 4.98 10.74
C SER A 63 3.75 4.84 10.99
N PHE A 64 2.90 5.38 10.12
CA PHE A 64 1.46 5.48 10.40
C PHE A 64 0.56 5.03 9.25
N GLY A 65 1.09 4.78 8.07
CA GLY A 65 0.29 4.45 6.90
C GLY A 65 -0.15 2.99 6.86
N ASP A 66 -0.93 2.67 5.83
CA ASP A 66 -1.42 1.32 5.59
C ASP A 66 -0.49 0.58 4.63
N ASP A 67 -0.20 -0.67 4.92
CA ASP A 67 0.71 -1.53 4.16
C ASP A 67 -0.08 -2.67 3.51
N PRO A 68 -0.62 -2.48 2.29
CA PRO A 68 -1.34 -3.55 1.60
C PRO A 68 -0.39 -4.56 0.97
N PHE A 69 -0.83 -5.81 0.95
CA PHE A 69 -0.12 -6.87 0.25
C PHE A 69 -1.12 -7.87 -0.32
N ILE A 70 -0.66 -8.71 -1.24
CA ILE A 70 -1.52 -9.64 -1.95
C ILE A 70 -1.21 -11.07 -1.50
N VAL A 71 -2.28 -11.81 -1.15
CA VAL A 71 -2.19 -13.25 -0.88
C VAL A 71 -2.77 -13.97 -2.09
N VAL A 72 -1.98 -14.84 -2.71
CA VAL A 72 -2.44 -15.67 -3.83
C VAL A 72 -3.13 -16.89 -3.27
N LEU A 73 -4.41 -17.06 -3.60
CA LEU A 73 -5.26 -18.08 -2.97
C LEU A 73 -5.13 -19.47 -3.59
N ASP A 74 -4.69 -19.55 -4.85
CA ASP A 74 -4.66 -20.82 -5.58
C ASP A 74 -3.31 -21.13 -6.22
N GLY A 75 -2.22 -20.83 -5.55
CA GLY A 75 -0.90 -21.14 -6.06
C GLY A 75 0.10 -20.00 -5.87
N VAL A 76 0.97 -19.81 -6.84
CA VAL A 76 2.00 -18.79 -6.80
C VAL A 76 1.88 -17.92 -8.06
N ASP A 77 1.95 -16.62 -7.89
CA ASP A 77 1.96 -15.68 -9.02
C ASP A 77 2.94 -14.56 -8.70
N ASP A 78 4.07 -14.56 -9.41
CA ASP A 78 5.12 -13.56 -9.19
C ASP A 78 4.65 -12.14 -9.51
N ARG A 79 3.63 -12.01 -10.37
CA ARG A 79 3.06 -10.69 -10.70
C ARG A 79 2.34 -10.07 -9.50
N ALA A 80 1.93 -10.90 -8.53
CA ALA A 80 1.22 -10.43 -7.34
C ALA A 80 2.15 -9.86 -6.26
N LYS A 81 3.46 -9.92 -6.46
CA LYS A 81 4.42 -9.36 -5.51
C LYS A 81 4.32 -7.84 -5.55
N PHE A 82 3.93 -7.27 -4.45
CA PHE A 82 3.76 -5.82 -4.32
C PHE A 82 4.44 -5.35 -3.04
N SER A 83 5.35 -4.38 -3.16
CA SER A 83 5.96 -3.75 -2.00
C SER A 83 5.35 -2.37 -1.82
N ALA A 84 4.50 -2.22 -0.82
CA ALA A 84 3.85 -0.94 -0.53
C ALA A 84 4.87 0.13 -0.20
N TRP A 85 5.93 -0.23 0.52
CA TRP A 85 6.99 0.73 0.88
C TRP A 85 7.76 1.23 -0.33
N ASN A 86 8.10 0.33 -1.27
CA ASN A 86 8.77 0.74 -2.51
C ASN A 86 7.87 1.64 -3.36
N TYR A 87 6.61 1.26 -3.49
CA TYR A 87 5.65 2.07 -4.24
C TYR A 87 5.45 3.43 -3.57
N ALA A 88 5.32 3.47 -2.24
CA ALA A 88 5.17 4.72 -1.50
C ALA A 88 6.36 5.64 -1.70
N LYS A 89 7.57 5.09 -1.71
CA LYS A 89 8.78 5.87 -1.93
C LYS A 89 8.76 6.57 -3.28
N GLU A 90 8.38 5.84 -4.33
CA GLU A 90 8.25 6.40 -5.67
C GLU A 90 7.16 7.46 -5.75
N ARG A 91 6.02 7.18 -5.10
CA ARG A 91 4.90 8.14 -5.09
C ARG A 91 5.24 9.41 -4.32
N CYS A 92 5.96 9.30 -3.22
CA CYS A 92 6.39 10.47 -2.46
C CYS A 92 7.25 11.40 -3.32
N ARG A 93 8.16 10.84 -4.09
CA ARG A 93 8.95 11.60 -5.04
C ARG A 93 8.07 12.29 -6.07
N ALA A 94 7.18 11.53 -6.69
CA ALA A 94 6.31 12.07 -7.74
C ALA A 94 5.43 13.19 -7.21
N MET A 95 4.87 13.04 -6.02
CA MET A 95 3.98 14.03 -5.42
C MET A 95 4.73 15.31 -5.01
N CYS A 96 5.93 15.15 -4.46
CA CYS A 96 6.68 16.27 -3.90
C CYS A 96 7.60 16.97 -4.90
N GLU A 97 8.02 16.28 -5.96
CA GLU A 97 8.88 16.85 -7.00
C GLU A 97 8.09 17.42 -8.18
N LYS A 98 6.81 17.23 -8.18
CA LYS A 98 5.95 17.71 -9.26
C LYS A 98 5.63 19.18 -9.05
N HIS A 99 6.10 20.01 -9.95
CA HIS A 99 5.89 21.45 -9.89
C HIS A 99 5.09 21.96 -11.07
#